data_0715a140188e0cb81dcf554928912dcd
#
_entry.id   0715a140188e0cb81dcf554928912dcd
#
_cell.length_a   1.000
_cell.length_b   1.000
_cell.length_c   1.000
_cell.angle_alpha   90.00
_cell.angle_beta   90.00
_cell.angle_gamma   90.00
#
_symmetry.space_group_name_H-M   'P 1'
#
loop_
_entity.id
_entity.type
_entity.pdbx_description
1 polymer ?
#
loop_
_entity_poly.entity_id
_entity_poly.type
_entity_poly.pdbx_seq_one_letter_code
_entity_poly.pdbx_strand_id
1 'polypeptide(L)'
;MQLLQRDELLEQLKSWQLGVLPAESIWRWALGLKEGDYSPADAVIQDVVDVLADIPQDLITLEDAQVMIEALETNIGQDELSQNLIWNYFDYLNTESRKSVLSEDPFYAPFCTPAY
;
A
#
# COMPACT_ATOMS: atom_id res chain seq x y z
N MET A 1 -10.45 18.36 8.21
CA MET A 1 -9.26 17.85 7.51
C MET A 1 -8.36 17.09 8.49
N GLN A 2 -8.00 15.88 8.18
CA GLN A 2 -7.16 15.05 9.04
C GLN A 2 -5.70 15.07 8.54
N LEU A 3 -4.77 15.45 9.41
CA LEU A 3 -3.35 15.40 9.10
C LEU A 3 -2.83 13.98 9.33
N LEU A 4 -2.26 13.37 8.31
CA LEU A 4 -1.70 12.03 8.41
C LEU A 4 -0.18 12.10 8.57
N GLN A 5 0.34 11.55 9.66
CA GLN A 5 1.76 11.51 9.97
C GLN A 5 2.37 10.15 9.59
N ARG A 6 3.69 10.12 9.42
CA ARG A 6 4.42 8.87 9.10
C ARG A 6 4.21 7.80 10.16
N ASP A 7 4.18 8.17 11.44
CA ASP A 7 4.03 7.22 12.55
C ASP A 7 2.72 6.44 12.46
N GLU A 8 1.63 7.12 12.13
CA GLU A 8 0.32 6.48 11.98
C GLU A 8 0.33 5.48 10.83
N LEU A 9 0.91 5.89 9.71
CA LEU A 9 0.99 5.04 8.53
C LEU A 9 1.90 3.83 8.77
N LEU A 10 3.04 4.04 9.42
CA LEU A 10 3.96 2.95 9.78
C LEU A 10 3.28 1.93 10.70
N GLU A 11 2.49 2.38 11.66
CA GLU A 11 1.76 1.48 12.54
C GLU A 11 0.82 0.57 11.77
N GLN A 12 0.09 1.12 10.81
CA GLN A 12 -0.81 0.34 9.95
C GLN A 12 -0.03 -0.67 9.10
N LEU A 13 1.05 -0.23 8.48
CA LEU A 13 1.86 -1.09 7.63
C LEU A 13 2.50 -2.24 8.41
N LYS A 14 3.03 -1.96 9.59
CA LYS A 14 3.67 -2.97 10.43
C LYS A 14 2.65 -3.98 10.95
N SER A 15 1.45 -3.54 11.30
CA SER A 15 0.37 -4.42 11.72
C SER A 15 -0.07 -5.35 10.60
N TRP A 16 -0.13 -4.84 9.38
CA TRP A 16 -0.42 -5.65 8.20
C TRP A 16 0.70 -6.66 7.92
N GLN A 17 1.95 -6.21 7.96
CA GLN A 17 3.11 -7.06 7.73
C GLN A 17 3.17 -8.23 8.72
N LEU A 18 2.77 -8.00 9.96
CA LEU A 18 2.74 -9.03 11.01
C LEU A 18 1.51 -9.93 10.96
N GLY A 19 0.57 -9.65 10.05
CA GLY A 19 -0.65 -10.43 9.95
C GLY A 19 -1.72 -10.10 10.98
N VAL A 20 -1.50 -9.07 11.79
CA VAL A 20 -2.47 -8.60 12.80
C VAL A 20 -3.63 -7.88 12.13
N LEU A 21 -3.33 -7.10 11.09
CA LEU A 21 -4.32 -6.33 10.34
C LEU A 21 -4.52 -6.96 8.96
N PRO A 22 -5.75 -7.38 8.60
CA PRO A 22 -6.01 -7.96 7.27
C PRO A 22 -5.83 -6.92 6.16
N ALA A 23 -5.49 -7.39 4.95
CA ALA A 23 -5.33 -6.53 3.78
C ALA A 23 -6.58 -5.70 3.51
N GLU A 24 -7.76 -6.29 3.65
CA GLU A 24 -9.03 -5.57 3.45
C GLU A 24 -9.18 -4.40 4.41
N SER A 25 -8.74 -4.56 5.65
CA SER A 25 -8.86 -3.51 6.67
C SER A 25 -7.97 -2.32 6.36
N ILE A 26 -6.70 -2.55 6.00
CA ILE A 26 -5.80 -1.45 5.65
C ILE A 26 -6.22 -0.78 4.34
N TRP A 27 -6.74 -1.55 3.39
CA TRP A 27 -7.27 -1.02 2.14
C TRP A 27 -8.46 -0.08 2.39
N ARG A 28 -9.42 -0.49 3.22
CA ARG A 28 -10.58 0.32 3.57
C ARG A 28 -10.19 1.58 4.32
N TRP A 29 -9.18 1.48 5.18
CA TRP A 29 -8.64 2.64 5.89
C TRP A 29 -8.07 3.66 4.90
N ALA A 30 -7.29 3.21 3.91
CA ALA A 30 -6.72 4.10 2.90
C ALA A 30 -7.79 4.74 2.02
N LEU A 31 -8.81 3.96 1.63
CA LEU A 31 -9.94 4.50 0.87
C LEU A 31 -10.69 5.58 1.66
N GLY A 32 -10.88 5.34 2.95
CA GLY A 32 -11.54 6.32 3.83
C GLY A 32 -10.76 7.62 3.93
N LEU A 33 -9.44 7.56 3.94
CA LEU A 33 -8.59 8.75 3.91
C LEU A 33 -8.78 9.54 2.62
N LYS A 34 -8.77 8.86 1.48
CA LYS A 34 -8.91 9.52 0.17
C LYS A 34 -10.29 10.13 -0.02
N GLU A 35 -11.32 9.46 0.49
CA GLU A 35 -12.69 9.97 0.44
C GLU A 35 -12.93 11.12 1.42
N GLY A 36 -12.19 11.11 2.54
CA GLY A 36 -12.40 12.02 3.65
C GLY A 36 -11.54 13.27 3.63
N ASP A 37 -10.89 13.59 2.53
CA ASP A 37 -10.13 14.83 2.38
C ASP A 37 -9.01 14.97 3.42
N TYR A 38 -8.14 14.00 3.50
CA TYR A 38 -7.00 14.01 4.43
C TYR A 38 -5.85 14.88 3.91
N SER A 39 -4.96 15.30 4.83
CA SER A 39 -3.76 16.05 4.49
C SER A 39 -2.52 15.20 4.80
N PRO A 40 -1.76 14.74 3.79
CA PRO A 40 -0.51 14.03 4.07
C PRO A 40 0.56 15.00 4.54
N ALA A 41 1.36 14.57 5.54
CA ALA A 41 2.44 15.40 6.07
C ALA A 41 3.56 15.60 5.05
N ASP A 42 3.72 14.66 4.11
CA ASP A 42 4.69 14.78 3.01
C ASP A 42 4.22 13.96 1.80
N ALA A 43 4.96 14.10 0.67
CA ALA A 43 4.61 13.43 -0.58
C ALA A 43 4.76 11.92 -0.52
N VAL A 44 5.67 11.40 0.29
CA VAL A 44 5.87 9.95 0.44
C VAL A 44 4.65 9.32 1.08
N ILE A 45 4.07 9.97 2.08
CA ILE A 45 2.84 9.51 2.73
C ILE A 45 1.71 9.42 1.69
N GLN A 46 1.57 10.44 0.85
CA GLN A 46 0.54 10.44 -0.20
C GLN A 46 0.72 9.26 -1.16
N ASP A 47 1.95 9.00 -1.59
CA ASP A 47 2.25 7.88 -2.49
C ASP A 47 1.90 6.53 -1.85
N VAL A 48 2.25 6.35 -0.58
CA VAL A 48 1.94 5.10 0.13
C VAL A 48 0.42 4.91 0.27
N VAL A 49 -0.31 5.96 0.60
CA VAL A 49 -1.77 5.87 0.69
C VAL A 49 -2.38 5.51 -0.67
N ASP A 50 -1.86 6.08 -1.75
CA ASP A 50 -2.32 5.75 -3.10
C ASP A 50 -2.09 4.28 -3.44
N VAL A 51 -0.94 3.71 -3.05
CA VAL A 51 -0.65 2.29 -3.24
C VAL A 51 -1.62 1.43 -2.42
N LEU A 52 -1.84 1.79 -1.16
CA LEU A 52 -2.74 1.04 -0.27
C LEU A 52 -4.20 1.07 -0.76
N ALA A 53 -4.62 2.17 -1.37
CA ALA A 53 -5.97 2.28 -1.92
C ALA A 53 -6.21 1.37 -3.11
N ASP A 54 -5.14 0.87 -3.74
CA ASP A 54 -5.22 -0.03 -4.90
C ASP A 54 -4.76 -1.45 -4.58
N ILE A 55 -4.74 -1.85 -3.31
CA ILE A 55 -4.27 -3.18 -2.89
C ILE A 55 -4.88 -4.32 -3.72
N PRO A 56 -6.21 -4.45 -3.82
CA PRO A 56 -6.75 -5.61 -4.55
C PRO A 56 -6.54 -5.51 -6.06
N GLN A 57 -6.65 -4.31 -6.63
CA GLN A 57 -6.51 -4.12 -8.08
C GLN A 57 -5.09 -4.42 -8.55
N ASP A 58 -4.09 -4.04 -7.78
CA ASP A 58 -2.68 -4.21 -8.13
C ASP A 58 -2.07 -5.46 -7.49
N LEU A 59 -2.87 -6.26 -6.79
CA LEU A 59 -2.44 -7.51 -6.14
C LEU A 59 -1.28 -7.29 -5.17
N ILE A 60 -1.38 -6.25 -4.36
CA ILE A 60 -0.36 -5.89 -3.38
C ILE A 60 -0.55 -6.72 -2.11
N THR A 61 0.53 -7.29 -1.60
CA THR A 61 0.50 -8.21 -0.46
C THR A 61 1.20 -7.64 0.76
N LEU A 62 1.06 -8.34 1.89
CA LEU A 62 1.73 -7.91 3.13
C LEU A 62 3.26 -7.93 3.00
N GLU A 63 3.81 -8.75 2.11
CA GLU A 63 5.25 -8.77 1.86
C GLU A 63 5.72 -7.47 1.22
N ASP A 64 4.86 -6.81 0.44
CA ASP A 64 5.17 -5.53 -0.19
C ASP A 64 5.17 -4.38 0.80
N ALA A 65 4.59 -4.58 2.00
CA ALA A 65 4.60 -3.55 3.04
C ALA A 65 6.02 -3.16 3.44
N GLN A 66 6.98 -4.08 3.33
CA GLN A 66 8.38 -3.81 3.69
C GLN A 66 8.96 -2.65 2.86
N VAL A 67 8.67 -2.60 1.56
CA VAL A 67 9.16 -1.52 0.70
C VAL A 67 8.62 -0.17 1.14
N MET A 68 7.34 -0.12 1.47
CA MET A 68 6.71 1.10 1.95
C MET A 68 7.24 1.53 3.31
N ILE A 69 7.47 0.55 4.21
CA ILE A 69 8.07 0.82 5.52
C ILE A 69 9.47 1.41 5.35
N GLU A 70 10.29 0.81 4.49
CA GLU A 70 11.63 1.33 4.22
C GLU A 70 11.60 2.74 3.65
N ALA A 71 10.69 3.01 2.72
CA ALA A 71 10.56 4.34 2.14
C ALA A 71 10.18 5.40 3.18
N LEU A 72 9.40 5.02 4.19
CA LEU A 72 8.99 5.93 5.26
C LEU A 72 10.05 6.08 6.35
N GLU A 73 10.85 5.05 6.62
CA GLU A 73 11.84 5.05 7.69
C GLU A 73 13.23 5.51 7.24
N THR A 74 13.52 5.44 5.94
CA THR A 74 14.82 5.85 5.39
C THR A 74 14.65 7.09 4.53
N ASN A 75 15.76 7.74 4.19
CA ASN A 75 15.78 8.93 3.33
C ASN A 75 14.86 10.06 3.84
N ILE A 76 14.75 10.19 5.17
CA ILE A 76 13.92 11.24 5.78
C ILE A 76 14.45 12.60 5.33
N GLY A 77 13.54 13.45 4.81
CA GLY A 77 13.92 14.73 4.22
C GLY A 77 14.37 14.65 2.77
N GLN A 78 14.37 13.45 2.18
CA GLN A 78 14.73 13.23 0.78
C GLN A 78 13.58 12.49 0.08
N ASP A 79 12.44 13.14 0.00
CA ASP A 79 11.20 12.54 -0.49
C ASP A 79 11.34 11.93 -1.88
N GLU A 80 12.12 12.56 -2.77
CA GLU A 80 12.32 12.06 -4.12
C GLU A 80 12.94 10.65 -4.13
N LEU A 81 13.92 10.40 -3.25
CA LEU A 81 14.55 9.08 -3.15
C LEU A 81 13.56 8.03 -2.64
N SER A 82 12.76 8.38 -1.65
CA SER A 82 11.73 7.49 -1.13
C SER A 82 10.64 7.20 -2.16
N GLN A 83 10.22 8.23 -2.91
CA GLN A 83 9.24 8.05 -3.98
C GLN A 83 9.80 7.15 -5.09
N ASN A 84 11.06 7.31 -5.46
CA ASN A 84 11.71 6.45 -6.45
C ASN A 84 11.77 4.99 -5.97
N LEU A 85 12.03 4.75 -4.69
CA LEU A 85 12.04 3.41 -4.12
C LEU A 85 10.66 2.74 -4.27
N ILE A 86 9.60 3.46 -3.95
CA ILE A 86 8.23 2.96 -4.06
C ILE A 86 7.88 2.64 -5.51
N TRP A 87 8.03 3.61 -6.41
CA TRP A 87 7.57 3.45 -7.80
C TRP A 87 8.45 2.51 -8.61
N ASN A 88 9.76 2.45 -8.35
CA ASN A 88 10.62 1.46 -8.98
C ASN A 88 10.23 0.03 -8.60
N TYR A 89 9.73 -0.17 -7.40
CA TYR A 89 9.26 -1.48 -6.97
C TYR A 89 7.89 -1.79 -7.57
N PHE A 90 6.90 -0.92 -7.37
CA PHE A 90 5.51 -1.22 -7.73
C PHE A 90 5.24 -1.16 -9.24
N ASP A 91 5.97 -0.34 -9.98
CA ASP A 91 5.82 -0.27 -11.45
C ASP A 91 6.30 -1.55 -12.15
N TYR A 92 7.16 -2.33 -11.51
CA TYR A 92 7.74 -3.54 -12.10
C TYR A 92 7.22 -4.82 -11.44
N LEU A 93 6.12 -4.77 -10.71
CA LEU A 93 5.53 -5.96 -10.11
C LEU A 93 5.01 -6.91 -11.18
N ASN A 94 5.27 -8.21 -10.99
CA ASN A 94 4.74 -9.25 -11.86
C ASN A 94 3.35 -9.68 -11.36
N THR A 95 2.31 -9.00 -11.82
CA THR A 95 0.95 -9.29 -11.40
C THR A 95 0.44 -10.63 -11.92
N GLU A 96 0.96 -11.10 -13.04
CA GLU A 96 0.53 -12.38 -13.61
C GLU A 96 0.88 -13.56 -12.70
N SER A 97 2.10 -13.58 -12.13
CA SER A 97 2.45 -14.62 -11.19
C SER A 97 1.66 -14.53 -9.89
N ARG A 98 1.29 -13.32 -9.48
CA ARG A 98 0.49 -13.11 -8.27
C ARG A 98 -0.95 -13.57 -8.43
N LYS A 99 -1.53 -13.47 -9.63
CA LYS A 99 -2.89 -13.93 -9.89
C LYS A 99 -3.06 -15.40 -9.54
N SER A 100 -2.09 -16.21 -9.89
CA SER A 100 -2.14 -17.65 -9.63
C SER A 100 -2.10 -17.95 -8.12
N VAL A 101 -1.31 -17.19 -7.34
CA VAL A 101 -1.17 -17.37 -5.89
C VAL A 101 -2.37 -16.81 -5.13
N LEU A 102 -2.87 -15.65 -5.54
CA LEU A 102 -3.92 -14.92 -4.81
C LEU A 102 -5.33 -15.30 -5.22
N SER A 103 -5.48 -16.10 -6.27
CA SER A 103 -6.81 -16.49 -6.77
C SER A 103 -7.65 -17.27 -5.74
N GLU A 104 -7.01 -17.88 -4.77
CA GLU A 104 -7.69 -18.62 -3.70
C GLU A 104 -8.07 -17.72 -2.51
N ASP A 105 -7.55 -16.49 -2.45
CA ASP A 105 -7.88 -15.55 -1.39
C ASP A 105 -9.16 -14.80 -1.76
N PRO A 106 -10.23 -14.90 -0.94
CA PRO A 106 -11.52 -14.27 -1.28
C PRO A 106 -11.45 -12.77 -1.53
N PHE A 107 -10.51 -12.08 -0.87
CA PHE A 107 -10.34 -10.63 -1.05
C PHE A 107 -9.75 -10.30 -2.43
N TYR A 108 -8.75 -11.05 -2.87
CA TYR A 108 -8.06 -10.79 -4.14
C TYR A 108 -8.71 -11.51 -5.35
N ALA A 109 -9.45 -12.57 -5.10
CA ALA A 109 -9.97 -13.44 -6.17
C ALA A 109 -10.72 -12.69 -7.29
N PRO A 110 -11.60 -11.70 -7.00
CA PRO A 110 -12.28 -10.97 -8.07
C PRO A 110 -11.34 -10.21 -9.00
N PHE A 111 -10.15 -9.87 -8.54
CA PHE A 111 -9.15 -9.10 -9.29
C PHE A 111 -8.14 -10.01 -10.00
N CYS A 112 -8.17 -11.30 -9.71
CA CYS A 112 -7.30 -12.28 -10.37
C CYS A 112 -7.94 -12.89 -11.61
N THR A 113 -9.24 -12.74 -11.77
CA THR A 113 -9.98 -13.30 -12.91
C THR A 113 -9.84 -12.37 -14.11
N PRO A 114 -9.49 -12.90 -15.30
CA PRO A 114 -9.44 -12.06 -16.49
C PRO A 114 -10.81 -11.45 -16.79
N ALA A 115 -10.81 -10.20 -17.22
CA ALA A 115 -12.03 -9.54 -17.68
C ALA A 115 -12.35 -10.02 -19.09
N TYR A 116 -13.54 -10.55 -19.25
CA TYR A 116 -14.02 -10.99 -20.56
C TYR A 116 -15.07 -10.03 -21.06
#